data_fe5e6f8d4d039398c76abaee2ebd6fb5
#
_entry.id   fe5e6f8d4d039398c76abaee2ebd6fb5
#
_cell.length_a   1.000
_cell.length_b   1.000
_cell.length_c   1.000
_cell.angle_alpha   90.00
_cell.angle_beta   90.00
_cell.angle_gamma   90.00
#
_symmetry.space_group_name_H-M   'P 1'
#
loop_
_entity.id
_entity.type
_entity.pdbx_description
1 polymer ?
#
loop_
_entity_poly.entity_id
_entity_poly.type
_entity_poly.pdbx_seq_one_letter_code
_entity_poly.pdbx_strand_id
1 'polypeptide(L)'
;IREVPEKALPYIHNAHRLSRLKYELPAKPPKTSGGIPCNLCSNECVIGVGEKGFCGLRKNINGKFESLAKPNLGILYAYQDPHVTNCCSAYFCPAGTGGGYPKYACTPRPEVGYANLAVFFYGCNFNCLFCQNSSHKNINVEFKVNIDEFAEKVLGNPKYTCICFFGGSPEPQLPFTIKASKKILEEKKGRIVRICYEWNGCGNSKLVREASELTLKSGGNIKFDLKAFDPNLSIALSGIPNHRAYENFDMIAREFYGERSDAPMLTATTLLVPGYVDHLEVEKISRFIGELNPEIPYSLLVFHPDYMMSDLPVTPLEQVTHCYEVAKKHLKNVHVGNLHLLGLRFL
;
A
#
# COMPACT_ATOMS: atom_id res chain seq x y z
N ILE A 1 -19.24 8.34 -13.24
CA ILE A 1 -18.96 6.99 -13.76
C ILE A 1 -19.28 6.00 -12.64
N ARG A 2 -20.56 5.87 -12.29
CA ARG A 2 -20.95 4.99 -11.16
C ARG A 2 -21.38 3.61 -11.60
N GLU A 3 -21.76 3.50 -12.85
CA GLU A 3 -21.95 2.24 -13.53
C GLU A 3 -20.97 2.26 -14.70
N VAL A 4 -19.99 1.37 -14.69
CA VAL A 4 -19.16 1.19 -15.87
C VAL A 4 -20.05 0.51 -16.91
N PRO A 5 -20.57 1.21 -17.91
CA PRO A 5 -21.40 0.57 -18.91
C PRO A 5 -20.60 -0.57 -19.50
N GLU A 6 -21.21 -1.71 -19.79
CA GLU A 6 -20.54 -2.85 -20.46
C GLU A 6 -19.77 -2.40 -21.69
N LYS A 7 -20.28 -1.38 -22.40
CA LYS A 7 -19.64 -0.72 -23.54
C LYS A 7 -18.29 -0.07 -23.22
N ALA A 8 -18.01 0.31 -21.97
CA ALA A 8 -16.71 0.91 -21.55
C ALA A 8 -15.65 -0.14 -21.23
N LEU A 9 -16.02 -1.38 -20.90
CA LEU A 9 -15.08 -2.43 -20.51
C LEU A 9 -13.97 -2.69 -21.56
N PRO A 10 -14.24 -2.74 -22.87
CA PRO A 10 -13.18 -2.93 -23.87
C PRO A 10 -12.13 -1.82 -23.86
N TYR A 11 -12.56 -0.57 -23.65
CA TYR A 11 -11.66 0.60 -23.57
C TYR A 11 -10.82 0.57 -22.31
N ILE A 12 -11.42 0.25 -21.16
CA ILE A 12 -10.74 0.06 -19.88
C ILE A 12 -9.68 -1.04 -19.99
N HIS A 13 -10.06 -2.20 -20.54
CA HIS A 13 -9.12 -3.30 -20.73
C HIS A 13 -7.98 -2.94 -21.67
N ASN A 14 -8.25 -2.17 -22.73
CA ASN A 14 -7.22 -1.70 -23.63
C ASN A 14 -6.26 -0.70 -22.98
N ALA A 15 -6.76 0.25 -22.19
CA ALA A 15 -5.92 1.19 -21.44
C ALA A 15 -4.97 0.45 -20.48
N HIS A 16 -5.49 -0.51 -19.72
CA HIS A 16 -4.66 -1.34 -18.85
C HIS A 16 -3.66 -2.20 -19.64
N ARG A 17 -4.06 -2.78 -20.76
CA ARG A 17 -3.15 -3.54 -21.63
C ARG A 17 -2.00 -2.67 -22.14
N LEU A 18 -2.30 -1.49 -22.68
CA LEU A 18 -1.28 -0.56 -23.21
C LEU A 18 -0.31 -0.10 -22.14
N SER A 19 -0.80 0.20 -20.92
CA SER A 19 0.04 0.63 -19.80
C SER A 19 1.03 -0.45 -19.32
N ARG A 20 0.83 -1.71 -19.71
CA ARG A 20 1.65 -2.87 -19.31
C ARG A 20 2.53 -3.42 -20.41
N LEU A 21 2.13 -3.19 -21.66
CA LEU A 21 2.77 -3.79 -22.84
C LEU A 21 4.28 -3.50 -22.91
N LYS A 22 4.69 -2.25 -22.67
CA LYS A 22 6.10 -1.85 -22.70
C LYS A 22 6.98 -2.52 -21.63
N TYR A 23 6.37 -3.13 -20.65
CA TYR A 23 7.07 -3.86 -19.58
C TYR A 23 6.94 -5.38 -19.73
N GLU A 24 6.37 -5.85 -20.85
CA GLU A 24 6.12 -7.27 -21.11
C GLU A 24 5.34 -7.96 -19.98
N LEU A 25 4.42 -7.23 -19.33
CA LEU A 25 3.56 -7.73 -18.26
C LEU A 25 2.21 -8.20 -18.82
N PRO A 26 1.62 -9.27 -18.26
CA PRO A 26 0.30 -9.75 -18.68
C PRO A 26 -0.76 -8.66 -18.56
N ALA A 27 -1.64 -8.53 -19.56
CA ALA A 27 -2.73 -7.55 -19.55
C ALA A 27 -3.75 -7.80 -18.44
N LYS A 28 -3.96 -9.07 -18.06
CA LYS A 28 -4.86 -9.56 -17.01
C LYS A 28 -4.16 -10.64 -16.18
N PRO A 29 -4.64 -10.90 -14.94
CA PRO A 29 -4.18 -12.06 -14.18
C PRO A 29 -4.42 -13.35 -14.99
N PRO A 30 -3.39 -14.19 -15.23
CA PRO A 30 -3.56 -15.45 -15.95
C PRO A 30 -4.45 -16.40 -15.15
N LYS A 31 -5.30 -17.14 -15.84
CA LYS A 31 -6.24 -18.16 -15.29
C LYS A 31 -6.19 -19.42 -16.16
N THR A 32 -5.01 -19.84 -16.58
CA THR A 32 -4.80 -20.95 -17.51
C THR A 32 -5.08 -22.29 -16.84
N SER A 33 -6.02 -23.06 -17.38
CA SER A 33 -6.34 -24.41 -16.87
C SER A 33 -5.11 -25.30 -16.86
N GLY A 34 -4.88 -26.02 -15.76
CA GLY A 34 -3.68 -26.84 -15.57
C GLY A 34 -2.38 -26.08 -15.29
N GLY A 35 -2.44 -24.76 -15.17
CA GLY A 35 -1.31 -23.92 -14.77
C GLY A 35 -0.97 -24.04 -13.27
N ILE A 36 0.13 -23.39 -12.87
CA ILE A 36 0.57 -23.39 -11.47
C ILE A 36 -0.11 -22.24 -10.72
N PRO A 37 -0.85 -22.50 -9.60
CA PRO A 37 -1.51 -21.47 -8.83
C PRO A 37 -0.52 -20.62 -8.01
N CYS A 38 -0.74 -19.31 -7.99
CA CYS A 38 -0.05 -18.35 -7.15
C CYS A 38 -1.05 -17.72 -6.17
N ASN A 39 -0.92 -18.02 -4.89
CA ASN A 39 -1.89 -17.66 -3.85
C ASN A 39 -1.41 -16.51 -2.95
N LEU A 40 -0.58 -15.57 -3.47
CA LEU A 40 -0.01 -14.47 -2.68
C LEU A 40 -0.90 -13.24 -2.58
N CYS A 41 -1.84 -13.08 -3.51
CA CYS A 41 -2.74 -11.93 -3.55
C CYS A 41 -4.08 -12.30 -4.20
N SER A 42 -5.03 -11.36 -4.18
CA SER A 42 -6.39 -11.52 -4.74
C SER A 42 -6.44 -11.82 -6.24
N ASN A 43 -5.33 -11.63 -6.96
CA ASN A 43 -5.28 -11.98 -8.38
C ASN A 43 -5.31 -13.49 -8.61
N GLU A 44 -4.91 -14.30 -7.64
CA GLU A 44 -5.00 -15.77 -7.69
C GLU A 44 -4.61 -16.32 -9.06
N CYS A 45 -3.45 -15.87 -9.56
CA CYS A 45 -2.97 -16.23 -10.89
C CYS A 45 -2.80 -17.75 -10.99
N VAL A 46 -3.30 -18.34 -12.06
CA VAL A 46 -3.02 -19.72 -12.46
C VAL A 46 -2.16 -19.64 -13.73
N ILE A 47 -0.84 -19.85 -13.56
CA ILE A 47 0.18 -19.50 -14.53
C ILE A 47 0.47 -20.71 -15.44
N GLY A 48 0.09 -20.63 -16.71
CA GLY A 48 0.36 -21.63 -17.72
C GLY A 48 1.85 -21.69 -18.10
N VAL A 49 2.25 -22.78 -18.78
CA VAL A 49 3.64 -22.93 -19.26
C VAL A 49 4.03 -21.76 -20.17
N GLY A 50 5.17 -21.13 -19.86
CA GLY A 50 5.67 -19.94 -20.54
C GLY A 50 5.06 -18.61 -20.08
N GLU A 51 3.98 -18.62 -19.30
CA GLU A 51 3.32 -17.42 -18.82
C GLU A 51 4.00 -16.81 -17.58
N LYS A 52 3.79 -15.47 -17.41
CA LYS A 52 4.13 -14.70 -16.20
C LYS A 52 2.86 -14.45 -15.39
N GLY A 53 2.98 -14.43 -14.06
CA GLY A 53 1.95 -13.90 -13.18
C GLY A 53 1.75 -12.40 -13.37
N PHE A 54 0.60 -11.86 -12.94
CA PHE A 54 0.24 -10.46 -13.17
C PHE A 54 1.29 -9.46 -12.64
N CYS A 55 1.86 -9.69 -11.46
CA CYS A 55 2.92 -8.82 -10.91
C CYS A 55 4.27 -8.92 -11.64
N GLY A 56 4.44 -9.88 -12.55
CA GLY A 56 5.68 -10.13 -13.29
C GLY A 56 6.75 -10.94 -12.53
N LEU A 57 6.64 -11.05 -11.22
CA LEU A 57 7.69 -11.66 -10.38
C LEU A 57 7.75 -13.19 -10.45
N ARG A 58 6.77 -13.84 -11.05
CA ARG A 58 6.67 -15.30 -11.12
C ARG A 58 6.36 -15.76 -12.53
N LYS A 59 6.95 -16.88 -12.91
CA LYS A 59 6.82 -17.47 -14.23
C LYS A 59 6.73 -18.99 -14.11
N ASN A 60 5.98 -19.61 -15.01
CA ASN A 60 5.99 -21.05 -15.17
C ASN A 60 6.90 -21.41 -16.34
N ILE A 61 8.07 -21.99 -16.06
CA ILE A 61 9.02 -22.46 -17.06
C ILE A 61 9.00 -24.00 -17.08
N ASN A 62 8.52 -24.56 -18.18
CA ASN A 62 8.46 -26.02 -18.39
C ASN A 62 7.79 -26.78 -17.22
N GLY A 63 6.68 -26.24 -16.69
CA GLY A 63 5.97 -26.85 -15.56
C GLY A 63 6.58 -26.58 -14.18
N LYS A 64 7.64 -25.78 -14.09
CA LYS A 64 8.27 -25.37 -12.83
C LYS A 64 7.98 -23.92 -12.50
N PHE A 65 7.67 -23.66 -11.23
CA PHE A 65 7.40 -22.33 -10.73
C PHE A 65 8.73 -21.60 -10.44
N GLU A 66 9.07 -20.64 -11.29
CA GLU A 66 10.20 -19.76 -11.05
C GLU A 66 9.74 -18.43 -10.45
N SER A 67 10.42 -17.97 -9.41
CA SER A 67 10.13 -16.72 -8.74
C SER A 67 11.39 -15.87 -8.59
N LEU A 68 11.32 -14.62 -9.05
CA LEU A 68 12.37 -13.62 -8.83
C LEU A 68 12.44 -13.25 -7.33
N ALA A 69 11.28 -13.04 -6.70
CA ALA A 69 11.18 -12.77 -5.27
C ALA A 69 10.86 -14.06 -4.51
N LYS A 70 11.60 -14.32 -3.43
CA LYS A 70 11.49 -15.51 -2.56
C LYS A 70 11.38 -15.06 -1.10
N PRO A 71 11.03 -15.94 -0.16
CA PRO A 71 10.96 -15.57 1.26
C PRO A 71 12.28 -15.02 1.84
N ASN A 72 13.42 -15.35 1.23
CA ASN A 72 14.76 -14.88 1.63
C ASN A 72 15.40 -13.91 0.63
N LEU A 73 14.69 -13.52 -0.43
CA LEU A 73 15.20 -12.65 -1.50
C LEU A 73 14.10 -11.69 -1.97
N GLY A 74 14.27 -10.41 -1.68
CA GLY A 74 13.38 -9.34 -2.16
C GLY A 74 13.88 -8.70 -3.46
N ILE A 75 12.95 -8.25 -4.29
CA ILE A 75 13.23 -7.37 -5.45
C ILE A 75 12.80 -5.98 -5.02
N LEU A 76 13.76 -5.19 -4.54
CA LEU A 76 13.47 -3.93 -3.86
C LEU A 76 14.64 -2.94 -3.94
N TYR A 77 14.30 -1.67 -3.79
CA TYR A 77 15.22 -0.60 -3.49
C TYR A 77 14.87 0.00 -2.13
N ALA A 78 15.87 0.35 -1.32
CA ALA A 78 15.62 0.92 -0.01
C ALA A 78 16.52 2.15 0.25
N TYR A 79 15.91 3.21 0.75
CA TYR A 79 16.59 4.47 1.03
C TYR A 79 16.25 5.02 2.42
N GLN A 80 17.12 5.88 2.93
CA GLN A 80 16.87 6.60 4.18
C GLN A 80 15.92 7.77 3.91
N ASP A 81 14.86 7.82 4.72
CA ASP A 81 13.86 8.88 4.69
C ASP A 81 13.80 9.53 6.08
N PRO A 82 14.34 10.76 6.25
CA PRO A 82 14.42 11.42 7.56
C PRO A 82 13.04 11.67 8.18
N HIS A 83 12.93 11.49 9.50
CA HIS A 83 11.72 11.86 10.21
C HIS A 83 11.63 13.40 10.41
N VAL A 84 10.45 14.02 10.29
CA VAL A 84 9.14 13.41 10.02
C VAL A 84 8.97 13.26 8.52
N THR A 85 8.67 12.02 8.08
CA THR A 85 8.53 11.71 6.65
C THR A 85 7.24 12.30 6.09
N ASN A 86 7.17 12.47 4.77
CA ASN A 86 5.93 12.84 4.07
C ASN A 86 4.98 11.62 3.96
N CYS A 87 4.65 11.03 5.10
CA CYS A 87 3.78 9.87 5.20
C CYS A 87 2.37 10.29 5.58
N CYS A 88 1.37 9.73 4.92
CA CYS A 88 -0.04 10.00 5.24
C CYS A 88 -0.46 9.63 6.68
N SER A 89 0.38 8.91 7.41
CA SER A 89 0.19 8.57 8.83
C SER A 89 1.02 9.44 9.79
N ALA A 90 1.82 10.39 9.32
CA ALA A 90 2.76 11.14 10.15
C ALA A 90 2.08 11.93 11.28
N TYR A 91 0.84 12.39 11.06
CA TYR A 91 0.11 13.21 12.03
C TYR A 91 -0.43 12.43 13.24
N PHE A 92 -0.33 11.10 13.26
CA PHE A 92 -0.78 10.26 14.39
C PHE A 92 0.15 9.08 14.72
N CYS A 93 1.09 8.72 13.85
CA CYS A 93 2.00 7.59 14.12
C CYS A 93 3.05 7.92 15.19
N PRO A 94 3.65 6.91 15.85
CA PRO A 94 4.68 7.14 16.89
C PRO A 94 5.85 8.02 16.40
N ALA A 95 6.35 7.83 15.20
CA ALA A 95 7.46 8.62 14.65
C ALA A 95 7.10 10.10 14.45
N GLY A 96 5.86 10.38 14.06
CA GLY A 96 5.38 11.74 13.79
C GLY A 96 4.92 12.50 15.01
N THR A 97 4.55 11.81 16.10
CA THR A 97 3.91 12.44 17.27
C THR A 97 4.59 12.15 18.60
N GLY A 98 5.34 11.06 18.72
CA GLY A 98 5.82 10.51 20.00
C GLY A 98 4.79 9.63 20.70
N GLY A 99 3.66 9.32 20.03
CA GLY A 99 2.62 8.44 20.59
C GLY A 99 3.18 7.09 21.01
N GLY A 100 2.75 6.60 22.21
CA GLY A 100 3.23 5.35 22.77
C GLY A 100 4.66 5.40 23.31
N TYR A 101 5.22 6.58 23.58
CA TYR A 101 6.52 6.72 24.27
C TYR A 101 6.44 6.20 25.72
N PRO A 102 7.46 5.50 26.25
CA PRO A 102 8.73 5.09 25.60
C PRO A 102 8.66 3.73 24.88
N LYS A 103 7.52 3.06 24.85
CA LYS A 103 7.37 1.69 24.33
C LYS A 103 7.50 1.62 22.82
N TYR A 104 6.89 2.57 22.11
CA TYR A 104 6.77 2.57 20.65
C TYR A 104 7.42 3.78 19.96
N ALA A 105 7.82 4.79 20.71
CA ALA A 105 8.52 5.97 20.22
C ALA A 105 9.82 6.19 20.96
N CYS A 106 10.85 6.70 20.27
CA CYS A 106 12.17 7.00 20.87
C CYS A 106 12.16 8.31 21.65
N THR A 107 11.20 9.19 21.37
CA THR A 107 11.03 10.50 22.02
C THR A 107 9.55 10.75 22.31
N PRO A 108 9.21 11.58 23.34
CA PRO A 108 7.82 11.97 23.62
C PRO A 108 7.26 13.01 22.62
N ARG A 109 7.98 13.29 21.55
CA ARG A 109 7.69 14.26 20.47
C ARG A 109 8.00 13.62 19.13
N PRO A 110 7.76 14.32 17.98
CA PRO A 110 8.22 13.87 16.68
C PRO A 110 9.71 13.50 16.69
N GLU A 111 10.05 12.37 16.10
CA GLU A 111 11.40 11.76 16.13
C GLU A 111 12.38 12.46 15.17
N VAL A 112 12.53 13.77 15.29
CA VAL A 112 13.49 14.54 14.49
C VAL A 112 14.92 14.04 14.77
N GLY A 113 15.69 13.78 13.71
CA GLY A 113 17.05 13.21 13.80
C GLY A 113 17.12 11.70 13.65
N TYR A 114 15.98 11.00 13.71
CA TYR A 114 15.83 9.60 13.32
C TYR A 114 15.36 9.48 11.87
N ALA A 115 15.19 8.25 11.39
CA ALA A 115 14.78 8.00 10.03
C ALA A 115 13.94 6.73 9.88
N ASN A 116 13.17 6.68 8.82
CA ASN A 116 12.55 5.51 8.26
C ASN A 116 13.48 4.87 7.21
N LEU A 117 13.58 3.54 7.18
CA LEU A 117 14.03 2.85 5.98
C LEU A 117 12.84 2.65 5.06
N ALA A 118 12.76 3.48 4.02
CA ALA A 118 11.71 3.41 3.01
C ALA A 118 12.05 2.31 1.99
N VAL A 119 11.19 1.29 1.88
CA VAL A 119 11.43 0.09 1.06
C VAL A 119 10.50 0.06 -0.12
N PHE A 120 11.05 0.35 -1.29
CA PHE A 120 10.34 0.36 -2.56
C PHE A 120 10.41 -1.00 -3.24
N PHE A 121 9.28 -1.70 -3.35
CA PHE A 121 9.19 -2.99 -4.02
C PHE A 121 8.94 -2.86 -5.52
N TYR A 122 9.57 -3.70 -6.31
CA TYR A 122 9.23 -3.91 -7.71
C TYR A 122 8.15 -4.98 -7.86
N GLY A 123 7.31 -4.81 -8.88
CA GLY A 123 6.12 -5.63 -9.07
C GLY A 123 4.95 -5.16 -8.19
N CYS A 124 3.73 -5.31 -8.70
CA CYS A 124 2.50 -4.93 -8.02
C CYS A 124 1.36 -5.84 -8.45
N ASN A 125 0.45 -6.13 -7.54
CA ASN A 125 -0.79 -6.87 -7.83
C ASN A 125 -1.89 -5.98 -8.44
N PHE A 126 -1.69 -4.65 -8.52
CA PHE A 126 -2.55 -3.67 -9.19
C PHE A 126 -1.89 -3.09 -10.45
N ASN A 127 -2.65 -2.33 -11.23
CA ASN A 127 -2.20 -1.59 -12.40
C ASN A 127 -2.81 -0.19 -12.46
N CYS A 128 -2.65 0.60 -11.43
CA CYS A 128 -3.20 1.95 -11.37
C CYS A 128 -2.74 2.81 -12.55
N LEU A 129 -3.69 3.41 -13.28
CA LEU A 129 -3.38 4.27 -14.42
C LEU A 129 -2.77 5.61 -13.98
N PHE A 130 -2.98 6.01 -12.74
CA PHE A 130 -2.44 7.20 -12.09
C PHE A 130 -1.18 6.93 -11.23
N CYS A 131 -0.48 5.83 -11.43
CA CYS A 131 0.57 5.37 -10.53
C CYS A 131 1.80 6.28 -10.52
N GLN A 132 2.03 7.00 -9.42
CA GLN A 132 3.23 7.83 -9.20
C GLN A 132 4.51 6.99 -9.15
N ASN A 133 4.40 5.74 -8.75
CA ASN A 133 5.49 4.78 -8.63
C ASN A 133 5.57 3.80 -9.82
N SER A 134 5.15 4.22 -11.03
CA SER A 134 5.01 3.33 -12.20
C SER A 134 6.30 2.59 -12.61
N SER A 135 7.46 3.07 -12.17
CA SER A 135 8.78 2.43 -12.36
C SER A 135 8.88 1.03 -11.75
N HIS A 136 8.03 0.70 -10.74
CA HIS A 136 7.94 -0.65 -10.17
C HIS A 136 7.62 -1.74 -11.19
N LYS A 137 7.04 -1.36 -12.34
CA LYS A 137 6.70 -2.30 -13.43
C LYS A 137 7.94 -2.82 -14.17
N ASN A 138 9.05 -2.09 -14.11
CA ASN A 138 10.31 -2.54 -14.65
C ASN A 138 10.95 -3.57 -13.73
N ILE A 139 10.53 -4.83 -13.86
CA ILE A 139 11.01 -5.93 -13.01
C ILE A 139 12.36 -6.51 -13.47
N ASN A 140 12.90 -6.07 -14.61
CA ASN A 140 14.19 -6.49 -15.14
C ASN A 140 15.35 -5.71 -14.49
N VAL A 141 15.20 -5.30 -13.25
CA VAL A 141 16.21 -4.60 -12.47
C VAL A 141 17.04 -5.57 -11.64
N GLU A 142 18.32 -5.25 -11.42
CA GLU A 142 19.24 -6.07 -10.62
C GLU A 142 19.13 -5.82 -9.10
N PHE A 143 18.06 -5.20 -8.62
CA PHE A 143 17.86 -4.87 -7.21
C PHE A 143 17.37 -6.07 -6.39
N LYS A 144 18.24 -7.06 -6.26
CA LYS A 144 18.02 -8.25 -5.44
C LYS A 144 18.68 -8.04 -4.08
N VAL A 145 17.90 -8.13 -3.02
CA VAL A 145 18.38 -7.97 -1.65
C VAL A 145 18.03 -9.21 -0.86
N ASN A 146 19.05 -9.88 -0.30
CA ASN A 146 18.78 -11.01 0.57
C ASN A 146 18.41 -10.55 2.00
N ILE A 147 17.83 -11.46 2.77
CA ILE A 147 17.28 -11.15 4.09
C ILE A 147 18.36 -10.72 5.09
N ASP A 148 19.59 -11.26 4.99
CA ASP A 148 20.66 -10.95 5.92
C ASP A 148 21.24 -9.57 5.65
N GLU A 149 21.50 -9.23 4.39
CA GLU A 149 21.88 -7.88 3.96
C GLU A 149 20.83 -6.84 4.35
N PHE A 150 19.54 -7.18 4.20
CA PHE A 150 18.45 -6.29 4.58
C PHE A 150 18.43 -6.04 6.09
N ALA A 151 18.54 -7.11 6.89
CA ALA A 151 18.57 -7.01 8.34
C ALA A 151 19.80 -6.24 8.83
N GLU A 152 20.98 -6.51 8.27
CA GLU A 152 22.22 -5.79 8.58
C GLU A 152 22.09 -4.29 8.28
N LYS A 153 21.52 -3.92 7.13
CA LYS A 153 21.26 -2.51 6.78
C LYS A 153 20.40 -1.80 7.82
N VAL A 154 19.34 -2.45 8.31
CA VAL A 154 18.44 -1.90 9.33
C VAL A 154 19.14 -1.81 10.69
N LEU A 155 19.74 -2.91 11.12
CA LEU A 155 20.30 -3.03 12.47
C LEU A 155 21.63 -2.28 12.62
N GLY A 156 22.38 -2.13 11.54
CA GLY A 156 23.65 -1.40 11.50
C GLY A 156 23.49 0.13 11.62
N ASN A 157 22.31 0.68 11.37
CA ASN A 157 22.06 2.12 11.51
C ASN A 157 21.12 2.43 12.68
N PRO A 158 21.64 3.01 13.79
CA PRO A 158 20.84 3.32 14.97
C PRO A 158 19.76 4.39 14.74
N LYS A 159 19.83 5.15 13.66
CA LYS A 159 18.82 6.15 13.29
C LYS A 159 17.52 5.53 12.76
N TYR A 160 17.57 4.30 12.24
CA TYR A 160 16.37 3.65 11.73
C TYR A 160 15.47 3.19 12.88
N THR A 161 14.33 3.87 13.04
CA THR A 161 13.28 3.55 14.02
C THR A 161 12.02 3.02 13.38
N CYS A 162 11.93 3.10 12.03
CA CYS A 162 10.87 2.53 11.22
C CYS A 162 11.44 1.82 10.00
N ILE A 163 10.70 0.83 9.53
CA ILE A 163 10.77 0.28 8.18
C ILE A 163 9.38 0.46 7.58
N CYS A 164 9.27 1.13 6.43
CA CYS A 164 8.01 1.22 5.70
C CYS A 164 8.11 0.42 4.39
N PHE A 165 7.34 -0.64 4.28
CA PHE A 165 7.22 -1.46 3.08
C PHE A 165 6.15 -0.86 2.16
N PHE A 166 6.59 -0.34 1.00
CA PHE A 166 5.72 0.30 0.01
C PHE A 166 6.26 0.11 -1.43
N GLY A 167 5.93 1.01 -2.35
CA GLY A 167 6.48 1.07 -3.70
C GLY A 167 5.50 0.64 -4.76
N GLY A 168 5.74 -0.46 -5.49
CA GLY A 168 4.73 -1.09 -6.32
C GLY A 168 3.55 -1.54 -5.47
N SER A 169 3.75 -2.53 -4.66
CA SER A 169 2.98 -2.89 -3.45
C SER A 169 3.65 -4.09 -2.79
N PRO A 170 3.67 -4.22 -1.47
CA PRO A 170 4.35 -5.33 -0.78
C PRO A 170 3.66 -6.67 -0.94
N GLU A 171 2.35 -6.74 -1.31
CA GLU A 171 1.58 -7.99 -1.33
C GLU A 171 2.20 -9.12 -2.16
N PRO A 172 2.78 -8.88 -3.34
CA PRO A 172 3.47 -9.94 -4.07
C PRO A 172 4.72 -10.47 -3.37
N GLN A 173 5.25 -9.75 -2.39
CA GLN A 173 6.49 -10.07 -1.67
C GLN A 173 6.29 -10.19 -0.15
N LEU A 174 5.06 -10.38 0.34
CA LEU A 174 4.77 -10.57 1.78
C LEU A 174 5.60 -11.68 2.45
N PRO A 175 5.89 -12.83 1.81
CA PRO A 175 6.76 -13.82 2.44
C PRO A 175 8.16 -13.30 2.79
N PHE A 176 8.71 -12.37 1.97
CA PHE A 176 9.97 -11.69 2.27
C PHE A 176 9.80 -10.69 3.43
N THR A 177 8.80 -9.80 3.36
CA THR A 177 8.60 -8.78 4.39
C THR A 177 8.39 -9.39 5.77
N ILE A 178 7.58 -10.45 5.85
CA ILE A 178 7.30 -11.19 7.09
C ILE A 178 8.57 -11.78 7.66
N LYS A 179 9.34 -12.51 6.83
CA LYS A 179 10.56 -13.16 7.28
C LYS A 179 11.63 -12.16 7.71
N ALA A 180 11.80 -11.06 6.95
CA ALA A 180 12.72 -9.98 7.29
C ALA A 180 12.31 -9.28 8.60
N SER A 181 11.01 -9.01 8.76
CA SER A 181 10.48 -8.39 9.99
C SER A 181 10.72 -9.27 11.21
N LYS A 182 10.45 -10.58 11.12
CA LYS A 182 10.75 -11.53 12.22
C LYS A 182 12.21 -11.47 12.63
N LYS A 183 13.12 -11.64 11.67
CA LYS A 183 14.58 -11.58 11.92
C LYS A 183 14.98 -10.27 12.60
N ILE A 184 14.54 -9.12 12.09
CA ILE A 184 14.87 -7.82 12.66
C ILE A 184 14.31 -7.66 14.08
N LEU A 185 13.06 -8.07 14.32
CA LEU A 185 12.46 -7.98 15.66
C LEU A 185 13.12 -8.89 16.69
N GLU A 186 13.65 -10.03 16.27
CA GLU A 186 14.45 -10.93 17.12
C GLU A 186 15.84 -10.35 17.44
N GLU A 187 16.50 -9.72 16.47
CA GLU A 187 17.89 -9.26 16.58
C GLU A 187 18.04 -7.79 17.04
N LYS A 188 16.98 -7.01 17.13
CA LYS A 188 17.03 -5.56 17.43
C LYS A 188 17.54 -5.17 18.84
N LYS A 189 17.78 -6.12 19.73
CA LYS A 189 18.40 -5.91 21.06
C LYS A 189 17.75 -4.78 21.88
N GLY A 190 16.41 -4.78 22.01
CA GLY A 190 15.68 -3.77 22.79
C GLY A 190 15.45 -2.42 22.08
N ARG A 191 16.04 -2.19 20.90
CA ARG A 191 15.79 -0.97 20.12
C ARG A 191 14.35 -0.92 19.63
N ILE A 192 13.85 0.30 19.46
CA ILE A 192 12.59 0.53 18.73
C ILE A 192 12.89 0.44 17.23
N VAL A 193 12.25 -0.52 16.56
CA VAL A 193 12.21 -0.65 15.10
C VAL A 193 10.78 -1.05 14.77
N ARG A 194 10.01 -0.13 14.25
CA ARG A 194 8.60 -0.33 13.88
C ARG A 194 8.50 -0.90 12.48
N ILE A 195 7.63 -1.88 12.30
CA ILE A 195 7.30 -2.48 11.01
C ILE A 195 6.03 -1.82 10.49
N CYS A 196 6.13 -1.11 9.38
CA CYS A 196 5.02 -0.40 8.76
C CYS A 196 4.76 -0.89 7.34
N TYR A 197 3.51 -0.84 6.92
CA TYR A 197 3.09 -1.15 5.56
C TYR A 197 2.30 0.00 4.95
N GLU A 198 2.52 0.23 3.67
CA GLU A 198 1.68 1.04 2.82
C GLU A 198 1.34 0.21 1.58
N TRP A 199 0.11 -0.26 1.51
CA TRP A 199 -0.32 -1.24 0.53
C TRP A 199 -1.73 -0.99 0.00
N ASN A 200 -2.09 -1.68 -1.08
CA ASN A 200 -3.46 -1.68 -1.60
C ASN A 200 -4.39 -2.65 -0.85
N GLY A 201 -3.86 -3.47 0.05
CA GLY A 201 -4.60 -4.37 0.92
C GLY A 201 -5.08 -5.68 0.29
N CYS A 202 -4.85 -5.89 -1.01
CA CYS A 202 -5.32 -7.08 -1.74
C CYS A 202 -4.34 -8.27 -1.65
N GLY A 203 -3.65 -8.44 -0.54
CA GLY A 203 -2.82 -9.60 -0.22
C GLY A 203 -3.64 -10.83 0.17
N ASN A 204 -2.97 -11.99 0.24
CA ASN A 204 -3.53 -13.20 0.86
C ASN A 204 -3.83 -12.91 2.34
N SER A 205 -5.05 -13.18 2.81
CA SER A 205 -5.50 -12.80 4.15
C SER A 205 -4.68 -13.41 5.28
N LYS A 206 -4.15 -14.64 5.11
CA LYS A 206 -3.26 -15.26 6.11
C LYS A 206 -1.94 -14.51 6.24
N LEU A 207 -1.34 -14.13 5.11
CA LEU A 207 -0.08 -13.36 5.10
C LEU A 207 -0.31 -11.93 5.60
N VAL A 208 -1.43 -11.30 5.24
CA VAL A 208 -1.82 -9.98 5.74
C VAL A 208 -1.99 -10.01 7.25
N ARG A 209 -2.65 -11.02 7.82
CA ARG A 209 -2.80 -11.21 9.26
C ARG A 209 -1.42 -11.33 9.96
N GLU A 210 -0.55 -12.20 9.46
CA GLU A 210 0.80 -12.39 10.02
C GLU A 210 1.64 -11.10 9.97
N ALA A 211 1.56 -10.34 8.89
CA ALA A 211 2.19 -9.03 8.77
C ALA A 211 1.61 -8.02 9.79
N SER A 212 0.30 -8.07 10.03
CA SER A 212 -0.40 -7.21 10.99
C SER A 212 0.01 -7.50 12.44
N GLU A 213 0.21 -8.76 12.80
CA GLU A 213 0.73 -9.16 14.12
C GLU A 213 2.12 -8.57 14.38
N LEU A 214 3.01 -8.62 13.38
CA LEU A 214 4.35 -8.04 13.48
C LEU A 214 4.30 -6.50 13.59
N THR A 215 3.38 -5.86 12.87
CA THR A 215 3.14 -4.42 12.95
C THR A 215 2.62 -4.02 14.32
N LEU A 216 1.62 -4.72 14.85
CA LEU A 216 1.07 -4.48 16.19
C LEU A 216 2.17 -4.61 17.26
N LYS A 217 2.90 -5.72 17.24
CA LYS A 217 3.98 -6.03 18.20
C LYS A 217 5.09 -4.99 18.19
N SER A 218 5.43 -4.45 17.03
CA SER A 218 6.54 -3.51 16.87
C SER A 218 6.18 -2.05 17.15
N GLY A 219 4.92 -1.70 17.28
CA GLY A 219 4.46 -0.31 17.37
C GLY A 219 4.31 0.38 16.01
N GLY A 220 4.33 -0.38 14.91
CA GLY A 220 4.19 0.13 13.56
C GLY A 220 2.76 0.53 13.17
N ASN A 221 2.59 0.89 11.90
CA ASN A 221 1.31 1.31 11.34
C ASN A 221 1.08 0.67 9.97
N ILE A 222 -0.16 0.31 9.69
CA ILE A 222 -0.62 -0.21 8.40
C ILE A 222 -1.50 0.84 7.72
N LYS A 223 -1.11 1.25 6.54
CA LYS A 223 -1.83 2.19 5.69
C LYS A 223 -2.45 1.44 4.52
N PHE A 224 -3.78 1.41 4.48
CA PHE A 224 -4.53 0.91 3.34
C PHE A 224 -4.81 2.03 2.36
N ASP A 225 -4.37 1.88 1.15
CA ASP A 225 -4.72 2.74 0.04
C ASP A 225 -6.04 2.24 -0.58
N LEU A 226 -7.17 2.64 0.02
CA LEU A 226 -8.53 2.33 -0.44
C LEU A 226 -8.87 3.22 -1.63
N LYS A 227 -8.55 2.78 -2.83
CA LYS A 227 -8.55 3.59 -4.05
C LYS A 227 -9.94 3.97 -4.56
N ALA A 228 -10.94 3.14 -4.30
CA ALA A 228 -12.35 3.34 -4.61
C ALA A 228 -13.17 2.40 -3.73
N PHE A 229 -14.46 2.72 -3.51
CA PHE A 229 -15.41 1.80 -2.89
C PHE A 229 -16.01 0.86 -3.93
N ASP A 230 -16.45 1.41 -5.05
CA ASP A 230 -17.06 0.65 -6.13
C ASP A 230 -16.03 -0.26 -6.82
N PRO A 231 -16.28 -1.59 -6.92
CA PRO A 231 -15.34 -2.52 -7.55
C PRO A 231 -15.16 -2.28 -9.05
N ASN A 232 -16.17 -1.76 -9.76
CA ASN A 232 -16.04 -1.42 -11.17
C ASN A 232 -15.15 -0.19 -11.36
N LEU A 233 -15.28 0.80 -10.48
CA LEU A 233 -14.39 1.95 -10.46
C LEU A 233 -12.95 1.52 -10.13
N SER A 234 -12.76 0.59 -9.20
CA SER A 234 -11.44 0.00 -8.93
C SER A 234 -10.87 -0.69 -10.17
N ILE A 235 -11.67 -1.46 -10.91
CA ILE A 235 -11.24 -2.07 -12.18
C ILE A 235 -10.88 -0.98 -13.20
N ALA A 236 -11.69 0.08 -13.33
CA ALA A 236 -11.44 1.16 -14.27
C ALA A 236 -10.13 1.90 -13.97
N LEU A 237 -9.85 2.21 -12.72
CA LEU A 237 -8.68 2.98 -12.30
C LEU A 237 -7.41 2.12 -12.07
N SER A 238 -7.58 0.90 -11.56
CA SER A 238 -6.49 0.07 -11.04
C SER A 238 -6.39 -1.32 -11.69
N GLY A 239 -7.30 -1.67 -12.60
CA GLY A 239 -7.29 -2.92 -13.36
C GLY A 239 -7.75 -4.17 -12.61
N ILE A 240 -8.03 -4.05 -11.31
CA ILE A 240 -8.31 -5.17 -10.40
C ILE A 240 -9.46 -4.77 -9.46
N PRO A 241 -10.40 -5.68 -9.13
CA PRO A 241 -11.41 -5.43 -8.11
C PRO A 241 -10.80 -5.36 -6.71
N ASN A 242 -11.45 -4.63 -5.81
CA ASN A 242 -10.94 -4.25 -4.49
C ASN A 242 -11.56 -5.01 -3.31
N HIS A 243 -12.40 -6.00 -3.51
CA HIS A 243 -13.10 -6.73 -2.43
C HIS A 243 -12.15 -7.18 -1.32
N ARG A 244 -11.02 -7.80 -1.69
CA ARG A 244 -10.04 -8.31 -0.74
C ARG A 244 -9.40 -7.20 0.12
N ALA A 245 -9.31 -5.97 -0.38
CA ALA A 245 -8.81 -4.85 0.44
C ALA A 245 -9.77 -4.55 1.59
N TYR A 246 -11.07 -4.53 1.32
CA TYR A 246 -12.10 -4.29 2.34
C TYR A 246 -12.21 -5.46 3.33
N GLU A 247 -12.16 -6.71 2.85
CA GLU A 247 -12.13 -7.91 3.69
C GLU A 247 -10.93 -7.90 4.65
N ASN A 248 -9.74 -7.59 4.14
CA ASN A 248 -8.53 -7.53 4.95
C ASN A 248 -8.54 -6.32 5.90
N PHE A 249 -9.08 -5.18 5.49
CA PHE A 249 -9.25 -4.01 6.36
C PHE A 249 -10.20 -4.32 7.52
N ASP A 250 -11.36 -4.91 7.25
CA ASP A 250 -12.34 -5.35 8.26
C ASP A 250 -11.69 -6.32 9.26
N MET A 251 -10.99 -7.34 8.76
CA MET A 251 -10.27 -8.30 9.59
C MET A 251 -9.29 -7.60 10.54
N ILE A 252 -8.46 -6.69 10.04
CA ILE A 252 -7.47 -6.00 10.89
C ILE A 252 -8.16 -5.06 11.87
N ALA A 253 -9.20 -4.35 11.45
CA ALA A 253 -9.95 -3.47 12.34
C ALA A 253 -10.57 -4.23 13.53
N ARG A 254 -11.18 -5.38 13.27
CA ARG A 254 -11.83 -6.18 14.31
C ARG A 254 -10.85 -6.92 15.20
N GLU A 255 -9.75 -7.44 14.64
CA GLU A 255 -8.86 -8.32 15.41
C GLU A 255 -7.74 -7.57 16.13
N PHE A 256 -7.28 -6.43 15.58
CA PHE A 256 -6.05 -5.80 16.04
C PHE A 256 -6.19 -4.34 16.47
N TYR A 257 -7.19 -3.59 15.97
CA TYR A 257 -7.23 -2.15 16.19
C TYR A 257 -7.38 -1.77 17.67
N GLY A 258 -8.19 -2.52 18.43
CA GLY A 258 -8.43 -2.31 19.84
C GLY A 258 -7.29 -2.73 20.77
N GLU A 259 -6.30 -3.50 20.28
CA GLU A 259 -5.20 -4.04 21.08
C GLU A 259 -4.15 -2.99 21.45
N ARG A 260 -4.19 -1.81 20.83
CA ARG A 260 -3.25 -0.72 21.07
C ARG A 260 -3.95 0.63 21.01
N SER A 261 -4.06 1.28 22.17
CA SER A 261 -4.71 2.59 22.32
C SER A 261 -3.76 3.78 22.10
N ASP A 262 -2.45 3.61 22.37
CA ASP A 262 -1.48 4.71 22.45
C ASP A 262 -1.11 5.29 21.10
N ALA A 263 -1.22 4.50 20.04
CA ALA A 263 -1.00 4.91 18.66
C ALA A 263 -1.76 4.00 17.71
N PRO A 264 -2.63 4.52 16.83
CA PRO A 264 -3.38 3.70 15.90
C PRO A 264 -2.46 2.86 15.02
N MET A 265 -2.76 1.56 14.88
CA MET A 265 -1.99 0.68 14.01
C MET A 265 -2.54 0.59 12.59
N LEU A 266 -3.80 0.96 12.40
CA LEU A 266 -4.51 0.90 11.13
C LEU A 266 -4.97 2.29 10.71
N THR A 267 -4.82 2.60 9.44
CA THR A 267 -5.34 3.81 8.83
C THR A 267 -5.76 3.54 7.39
N ALA A 268 -6.65 4.35 6.87
CA ALA A 268 -7.00 4.37 5.46
C ALA A 268 -6.47 5.63 4.77
N THR A 269 -6.24 5.51 3.47
CA THR A 269 -5.85 6.61 2.60
C THR A 269 -6.61 6.48 1.28
N THR A 270 -7.07 7.60 0.71
CA THR A 270 -7.71 7.63 -0.60
C THR A 270 -7.17 8.79 -1.41
N LEU A 271 -6.71 8.50 -2.63
CA LEU A 271 -6.31 9.51 -3.60
C LEU A 271 -7.54 10.05 -4.32
N LEU A 272 -7.77 11.35 -4.24
CA LEU A 272 -8.93 12.03 -4.83
C LEU A 272 -8.72 12.26 -6.33
N VAL A 273 -8.83 11.21 -7.14
CA VAL A 273 -8.69 11.30 -8.60
C VAL A 273 -9.81 12.17 -9.17
N PRO A 274 -9.50 13.29 -9.88
CA PRO A 274 -10.49 14.26 -10.34
C PRO A 274 -11.61 13.62 -11.17
N GLY A 275 -12.87 13.86 -10.79
CA GLY A 275 -14.05 13.36 -11.50
C GLY A 275 -14.31 11.86 -11.37
N TYR A 276 -13.42 11.09 -10.74
CA TYR A 276 -13.57 9.65 -10.53
C TYR A 276 -13.83 9.30 -9.06
N VAL A 277 -12.97 9.75 -8.15
CA VAL A 277 -13.10 9.49 -6.72
C VAL A 277 -13.62 10.75 -6.05
N ASP A 278 -14.92 10.93 -6.13
CA ASP A 278 -15.66 12.08 -5.63
C ASP A 278 -16.19 11.88 -4.19
N HIS A 279 -16.94 12.86 -3.69
CA HIS A 279 -17.54 12.83 -2.36
C HIS A 279 -18.46 11.62 -2.13
N LEU A 280 -19.06 11.04 -3.17
CA LEU A 280 -19.94 9.87 -3.04
C LEU A 280 -19.15 8.56 -2.86
N GLU A 281 -18.00 8.45 -3.48
CA GLU A 281 -17.07 7.34 -3.20
C GLU A 281 -16.46 7.49 -1.79
N VAL A 282 -16.03 8.71 -1.44
CA VAL A 282 -15.45 9.00 -0.11
C VAL A 282 -16.48 8.78 1.00
N GLU A 283 -17.75 9.13 0.80
CA GLU A 283 -18.82 8.87 1.76
C GLU A 283 -18.98 7.37 2.04
N LYS A 284 -18.99 6.54 0.99
CA LYS A 284 -19.10 5.09 1.15
C LYS A 284 -17.88 4.50 1.88
N ILE A 285 -16.66 4.95 1.52
CA ILE A 285 -15.42 4.53 2.19
C ILE A 285 -15.44 4.94 3.66
N SER A 286 -15.72 6.21 3.95
CA SER A 286 -15.71 6.73 5.32
C SER A 286 -16.80 6.12 6.19
N ARG A 287 -17.97 5.83 5.63
CA ARG A 287 -19.04 5.11 6.33
C ARG A 287 -18.60 3.68 6.69
N PHE A 288 -18.03 2.93 5.73
CA PHE A 288 -17.48 1.61 5.98
C PHE A 288 -16.45 1.63 7.12
N ILE A 289 -15.52 2.58 7.09
CA ILE A 289 -14.50 2.71 8.14
C ILE A 289 -15.17 3.08 9.48
N GLY A 290 -16.11 4.01 9.47
CA GLY A 290 -16.82 4.49 10.66
C GLY A 290 -17.67 3.43 11.34
N GLU A 291 -18.29 2.52 10.57
CA GLU A 291 -19.03 1.36 11.07
C GLU A 291 -18.11 0.36 11.81
N LEU A 292 -16.83 0.29 11.42
CA LEU A 292 -15.84 -0.52 12.14
C LEU A 292 -15.35 0.20 13.40
N ASN A 293 -14.86 1.42 13.26
CA ASN A 293 -14.50 2.30 14.38
C ASN A 293 -14.27 3.74 13.87
N PRO A 294 -15.04 4.74 14.38
CA PRO A 294 -14.91 6.13 13.95
C PRO A 294 -13.59 6.81 14.35
N GLU A 295 -12.81 6.19 15.22
CA GLU A 295 -11.47 6.68 15.60
C GLU A 295 -10.37 6.30 14.59
N ILE A 296 -10.61 5.38 13.67
CA ILE A 296 -9.62 4.99 12.65
C ILE A 296 -9.27 6.23 11.81
N PRO A 297 -7.98 6.62 11.75
CA PRO A 297 -7.57 7.77 10.96
C PRO A 297 -7.77 7.55 9.46
N TYR A 298 -8.19 8.60 8.76
CA TYR A 298 -8.42 8.58 7.32
C TYR A 298 -7.78 9.78 6.64
N SER A 299 -6.92 9.53 5.65
CA SER A 299 -6.24 10.56 4.89
C SER A 299 -6.81 10.66 3.48
N LEU A 300 -7.22 11.86 3.09
CA LEU A 300 -7.60 12.22 1.72
C LEU A 300 -6.40 12.89 1.06
N LEU A 301 -5.92 12.37 -0.07
CA LEU A 301 -4.76 12.91 -0.76
C LEU A 301 -5.18 13.66 -2.03
N VAL A 302 -4.71 14.89 -2.15
CA VAL A 302 -4.82 15.65 -3.40
C VAL A 302 -4.03 14.91 -4.48
N PHE A 303 -4.68 14.70 -5.64
CA PHE A 303 -4.10 14.01 -6.79
C PHE A 303 -3.09 14.88 -7.52
N HIS A 304 -1.99 14.28 -7.92
CA HIS A 304 -1.03 14.85 -8.88
C HIS A 304 -1.13 14.08 -10.21
N PRO A 305 -1.15 14.77 -11.36
CA PRO A 305 -1.16 14.15 -12.68
C PRO A 305 0.07 13.28 -12.91
N ASP A 306 -0.13 11.98 -13.11
CA ASP A 306 0.96 11.03 -13.30
C ASP A 306 0.60 9.90 -14.27
N TYR A 307 1.63 9.30 -14.84
CA TYR A 307 1.62 8.09 -15.67
C TYR A 307 0.64 8.19 -16.84
N MET A 308 -0.42 7.35 -16.86
CA MET A 308 -1.42 7.30 -17.94
C MET A 308 -2.58 8.29 -17.73
N MET A 309 -2.57 9.03 -16.64
CA MET A 309 -3.56 10.07 -16.31
C MET A 309 -2.88 11.43 -16.09
N SER A 310 -1.79 11.67 -16.83
CA SER A 310 -1.03 12.93 -16.79
C SER A 310 -1.75 14.12 -17.44
N ASP A 311 -2.84 13.86 -18.14
CA ASP A 311 -3.74 14.84 -18.76
C ASP A 311 -4.84 15.35 -17.83
N LEU A 312 -5.02 14.74 -16.66
CA LEU A 312 -5.96 15.23 -15.65
C LEU A 312 -5.39 16.42 -14.89
N PRO A 313 -6.24 17.35 -14.41
CA PRO A 313 -5.80 18.40 -13.49
C PRO A 313 -5.47 17.84 -12.10
N VAL A 314 -4.81 18.64 -11.26
CA VAL A 314 -4.80 18.44 -9.80
C VAL A 314 -6.25 18.42 -9.28
N THR A 315 -6.52 17.67 -8.21
CA THR A 315 -7.88 17.63 -7.61
C THR A 315 -8.38 19.04 -7.34
N PRO A 316 -9.56 19.44 -7.89
CA PRO A 316 -10.16 20.75 -7.60
C PRO A 316 -10.39 20.93 -6.08
N LEU A 317 -10.17 22.15 -5.58
CA LEU A 317 -10.40 22.48 -4.16
C LEU A 317 -11.83 22.17 -3.70
N GLU A 318 -12.81 22.43 -4.54
CA GLU A 318 -14.22 22.11 -4.28
C GLU A 318 -14.44 20.60 -4.05
N GLN A 319 -13.81 19.74 -4.88
CA GLN A 319 -13.88 18.28 -4.71
C GLN A 319 -13.21 17.88 -3.37
N VAL A 320 -12.06 18.46 -3.04
CA VAL A 320 -11.36 18.17 -1.76
C VAL A 320 -12.25 18.56 -0.57
N THR A 321 -12.88 19.74 -0.63
CA THR A 321 -13.75 20.26 0.44
C THR A 321 -14.95 19.35 0.65
N HIS A 322 -15.67 19.01 -0.42
CA HIS A 322 -16.82 18.11 -0.33
C HIS A 322 -16.44 16.72 0.18
N CYS A 323 -15.30 16.17 -0.28
CA CYS A 323 -14.80 14.89 0.21
C CYS A 323 -14.45 14.94 1.71
N TYR A 324 -13.83 16.01 2.16
CA TYR A 324 -13.52 16.19 3.58
C TYR A 324 -14.78 16.29 4.44
N GLU A 325 -15.75 17.09 4.02
CA GLU A 325 -17.02 17.29 4.74
C GLU A 325 -17.81 15.98 4.91
N VAL A 326 -17.92 15.17 3.86
CA VAL A 326 -18.63 13.89 3.96
C VAL A 326 -17.85 12.87 4.83
N ALA A 327 -16.54 12.84 4.74
CA ALA A 327 -15.73 11.96 5.58
C ALA A 327 -15.87 12.32 7.07
N LYS A 328 -15.90 13.61 7.41
CA LYS A 328 -16.09 14.11 8.78
C LYS A 328 -17.45 13.75 9.39
N LYS A 329 -18.46 13.39 8.61
CA LYS A 329 -19.75 12.89 9.12
C LYS A 329 -19.62 11.52 9.78
N HIS A 330 -18.65 10.72 9.36
CA HIS A 330 -18.49 9.32 9.77
C HIS A 330 -17.25 9.10 10.65
N LEU A 331 -16.23 9.95 10.52
CA LEU A 331 -14.91 9.75 11.13
C LEU A 331 -14.46 10.97 11.92
N LYS A 332 -13.80 10.73 13.06
CA LYS A 332 -13.26 11.79 13.93
C LYS A 332 -11.91 12.33 13.41
N ASN A 333 -11.07 11.44 12.88
CA ASN A 333 -9.68 11.70 12.53
C ASN A 333 -9.52 11.72 11.00
N VAL A 334 -9.94 12.81 10.33
CA VAL A 334 -9.79 13.01 8.89
C VAL A 334 -8.70 14.04 8.63
N HIS A 335 -7.76 13.71 7.73
CA HIS A 335 -6.66 14.57 7.32
C HIS A 335 -6.67 14.74 5.80
N VAL A 336 -6.21 15.90 5.32
CA VAL A 336 -5.99 16.15 3.89
C VAL A 336 -4.50 16.31 3.65
N GLY A 337 -3.92 15.42 2.84
CA GLY A 337 -2.51 15.48 2.45
C GLY A 337 -2.30 16.11 1.07
N ASN A 338 -1.04 16.41 0.76
CA ASN A 338 -0.62 17.03 -0.50
C ASN A 338 -1.20 18.43 -0.76
N LEU A 339 -1.59 19.19 0.27
CA LEU A 339 -2.18 20.53 0.16
C LEU A 339 -1.29 21.53 -0.61
N HIS A 340 0.02 21.31 -0.62
CA HIS A 340 0.96 22.13 -1.41
C HIS A 340 0.64 22.14 -2.91
N LEU A 341 0.01 21.07 -3.45
CA LEU A 341 -0.44 20.98 -4.84
C LEU A 341 -1.58 21.98 -5.17
N LEU A 342 -2.32 22.41 -4.16
CA LEU A 342 -3.37 23.43 -4.29
C LEU A 342 -2.85 24.86 -4.13
N GLY A 343 -1.53 25.07 -4.00
CA GLY A 343 -0.94 26.34 -3.68
C GLY A 343 -1.22 26.81 -2.23
N LEU A 344 -1.82 25.96 -1.40
CA LEU A 344 -2.08 26.25 -0.01
C LEU A 344 -0.80 25.97 0.79
N ARG A 345 -0.26 27.01 1.43
CA ARG A 345 0.79 26.86 2.44
C ARG A 345 0.14 26.37 3.73
N PHE A 346 0.78 25.44 4.42
CA PHE A 346 0.37 25.04 5.76
C PHE A 346 0.28 26.31 6.64
N LEU A 347 -0.91 26.57 7.17
CA LEU A 347 -1.15 27.55 8.22
C LEU A 347 -0.73 26.99 9.55
#